data_0ee1d327644138ac107ab7414e8440a1
#
_entry.id   0ee1d327644138ac107ab7414e8440a1
#
_cell.length_a   1.000
_cell.length_b   1.000
_cell.length_c   1.000
_cell.angle_alpha   90.00
_cell.angle_beta   90.00
_cell.angle_gamma   90.00
#
_symmetry.space_group_name_H-M   'P 1'
#
loop_
_entity.id
_entity.type
_entity.pdbx_description
1 polymer ?
#
loop_
_entity_poly.entity_id
_entity_poly.type
_entity_poly.pdbx_seq_one_letter_code
_entity_poly.pdbx_strand_id
1 'polypeptide(L)'
;MAAPADREKALAAALAQIDKQYGKGSVMRLGDDVRAPIEVIPTGSIALDVALGIGGLPRGRVVEIYGPESSGKTTVALHAVANAQKNGGIAAFIDAEHALDPDYAAKLGVDTDALLVSQPDTGEQALEIMDMLIGSGSLDVIVIDSVAALVPRAEIEGDMGDSHVGLQARLMSQALRKITGRLSQTKTTAIFINQLREKIGVFFGSPETTTGGKALKFYASIRIDVRRIQTLKEGSDAVGNRTKAKVVKNKMAPPFKIAEFDIIYGQGISREGGIIDMGVEHGIIRKSGSWFTYDGDQLGQGMENSRRFLRDNPELAEELERLIKVKLGVGVAAEPPAEAAPKLKAVDGF
;
A
#
# COMPACT_ATOMS: atom_id res chain seq x y z
N MET A 1 37.32 33.29 -4.13
CA MET A 1 36.44 32.21 -4.65
C MET A 1 37.04 31.74 -5.96
N ALA A 2 37.15 30.40 -6.18
CA ALA A 2 37.70 29.86 -7.44
C ALA A 2 36.80 30.27 -8.62
N ALA A 3 37.39 30.47 -9.80
CA ALA A 3 36.63 30.78 -11.02
C ALA A 3 35.62 29.69 -11.37
N PRO A 4 34.48 29.97 -12.03
CA PRO A 4 33.46 28.98 -12.35
C PRO A 4 34.01 27.74 -13.07
N ALA A 5 34.94 27.94 -14.03
CA ALA A 5 35.58 26.83 -14.77
C ALA A 5 36.46 25.92 -13.88
N ASP A 6 37.09 26.46 -12.84
CA ASP A 6 37.90 25.66 -11.91
C ASP A 6 37.00 24.83 -10.97
N ARG A 7 35.82 25.34 -10.64
CA ARG A 7 34.84 24.62 -9.82
C ARG A 7 34.25 23.44 -10.59
N GLU A 8 33.95 23.59 -11.88
CA GLU A 8 33.45 22.49 -12.73
C GLU A 8 34.50 21.40 -12.91
N LYS A 9 35.78 21.76 -13.14
CA LYS A 9 36.85 20.77 -13.23
C LYS A 9 37.06 20.02 -11.93
N ALA A 10 37.01 20.69 -10.79
CA ALA A 10 37.13 20.07 -9.48
C ALA A 10 35.92 19.10 -9.21
N LEU A 11 34.71 19.49 -9.57
CA LEU A 11 33.52 18.64 -9.44
C LEU A 11 33.62 17.41 -10.35
N ALA A 12 34.03 17.58 -11.62
CA ALA A 12 34.20 16.46 -12.56
C ALA A 12 35.26 15.46 -12.05
N ALA A 13 36.36 15.92 -11.49
CA ALA A 13 37.39 15.06 -10.89
C ALA A 13 36.86 14.30 -9.68
N ALA A 14 36.08 14.96 -8.81
CA ALA A 14 35.47 14.32 -7.65
C ALA A 14 34.45 13.24 -8.08
N LEU A 15 33.59 13.51 -9.08
CA LEU A 15 32.64 12.55 -9.62
C LEU A 15 33.35 11.33 -10.22
N ALA A 16 34.41 11.54 -10.99
CA ALA A 16 35.21 10.44 -11.56
C ALA A 16 35.87 9.58 -10.47
N GLN A 17 36.31 10.18 -9.36
CA GLN A 17 36.88 9.46 -8.23
C GLN A 17 35.80 8.64 -7.49
N ILE A 18 34.60 9.21 -7.32
CA ILE A 18 33.44 8.52 -6.71
C ILE A 18 33.03 7.32 -7.59
N ASP A 19 32.90 7.51 -8.89
CA ASP A 19 32.56 6.43 -9.83
C ASP A 19 33.60 5.29 -9.80
N LYS A 20 34.88 5.62 -9.66
CA LYS A 20 35.95 4.63 -9.54
C LYS A 20 35.91 3.86 -8.22
N GLN A 21 35.53 4.50 -7.12
CA GLN A 21 35.56 3.93 -5.77
C GLN A 21 34.26 3.19 -5.43
N TYR A 22 33.12 3.70 -5.86
CA TYR A 22 31.78 3.21 -5.47
C TYR A 22 30.94 2.65 -6.63
N GLY A 23 31.44 2.74 -7.87
CA GLY A 23 30.75 2.31 -9.08
C GLY A 23 30.04 3.46 -9.82
N LYS A 24 29.89 3.28 -11.14
CA LYS A 24 29.17 4.25 -11.99
C LYS A 24 27.72 4.43 -11.52
N GLY A 25 27.26 5.68 -11.47
CA GLY A 25 25.92 6.03 -11.05
C GLY A 25 25.74 6.19 -9.54
N SER A 26 26.84 6.14 -8.75
CA SER A 26 26.81 6.46 -7.30
C SER A 26 26.38 7.90 -7.03
N VAL A 27 26.63 8.80 -7.96
CA VAL A 27 26.14 10.18 -7.99
C VAL A 27 25.57 10.48 -9.36
N MET A 28 24.34 10.95 -9.43
CA MET A 28 23.66 11.33 -10.67
C MET A 28 22.98 12.69 -10.53
N ARG A 29 22.74 13.37 -11.62
CA ARG A 29 21.93 14.58 -11.62
C ARG A 29 20.46 14.18 -11.63
N LEU A 30 19.65 14.78 -10.79
CA LEU A 30 18.22 14.48 -10.68
C LEU A 30 17.43 14.67 -11.99
N GLY A 31 17.93 15.56 -12.87
CA GLY A 31 17.32 15.82 -14.19
C GLY A 31 17.70 14.82 -15.29
N ASP A 32 18.76 14.02 -15.08
CA ASP A 32 19.24 13.04 -16.05
C ASP A 32 18.46 11.70 -15.92
N ASP A 33 17.72 11.55 -14.83
CA ASP A 33 16.93 10.34 -14.53
C ASP A 33 15.50 10.54 -15.06
N VAL A 34 15.17 9.89 -16.16
CA VAL A 34 13.77 9.68 -16.56
C VAL A 34 13.20 8.73 -15.50
N ARG A 35 12.52 9.30 -14.50
CA ARG A 35 11.92 8.53 -13.42
C ARG A 35 11.05 7.43 -14.02
N ALA A 36 11.52 6.19 -13.91
CA ALA A 36 10.69 5.04 -14.24
C ALA A 36 9.40 5.10 -13.40
N PRO A 37 8.25 4.73 -13.95
CA PRO A 37 7.00 4.65 -13.20
C PRO A 37 7.23 3.84 -11.93
N ILE A 38 6.68 4.32 -10.81
CA ILE A 38 6.78 3.60 -9.54
C ILE A 38 5.95 2.33 -9.67
N GLU A 39 6.61 1.18 -9.58
CA GLU A 39 5.92 -0.10 -9.53
C GLU A 39 5.13 -0.21 -8.24
N VAL A 40 3.90 -0.74 -8.32
CA VAL A 40 2.98 -0.82 -7.20
C VAL A 40 2.33 -2.19 -7.09
N ILE A 41 1.83 -2.50 -5.90
CA ILE A 41 0.94 -3.63 -5.61
C ILE A 41 -0.45 -3.05 -5.35
N PRO A 42 -1.47 -3.38 -6.15
CA PRO A 42 -2.84 -2.92 -5.93
C PRO A 42 -3.37 -3.38 -4.57
N THR A 43 -4.14 -2.53 -3.90
CA THR A 43 -4.68 -2.83 -2.56
C THR A 43 -5.94 -3.68 -2.58
N GLY A 44 -6.56 -3.87 -3.75
CA GLY A 44 -7.88 -4.50 -3.89
C GLY A 44 -9.03 -3.50 -3.74
N SER A 45 -8.76 -2.26 -3.35
CA SER A 45 -9.72 -1.16 -3.32
C SER A 45 -9.30 -0.06 -4.28
N ILE A 46 -10.06 0.14 -5.36
CA ILE A 46 -9.78 1.23 -6.31
C ILE A 46 -9.78 2.61 -5.63
N ALA A 47 -10.65 2.83 -4.64
CA ALA A 47 -10.69 4.07 -3.88
C ALA A 47 -9.37 4.30 -3.11
N LEU A 48 -8.82 3.25 -2.49
CA LEU A 48 -7.54 3.34 -1.78
C LEU A 48 -6.37 3.52 -2.76
N ASP A 49 -6.36 2.80 -3.88
CA ASP A 49 -5.34 2.94 -4.93
C ASP A 49 -5.28 4.36 -5.47
N VAL A 50 -6.44 5.00 -5.68
CA VAL A 50 -6.57 6.41 -6.09
C VAL A 50 -6.12 7.35 -4.97
N ALA A 51 -6.49 7.09 -3.71
CA ALA A 51 -6.07 7.91 -2.57
C ALA A 51 -4.55 7.86 -2.35
N LEU A 52 -3.89 6.75 -2.67
CA LEU A 52 -2.44 6.61 -2.67
C LEU A 52 -1.76 7.43 -3.78
N GLY A 53 -2.48 7.79 -4.84
CA GLY A 53 -2.00 8.66 -5.92
C GLY A 53 -1.06 8.02 -6.93
N ILE A 54 -0.65 6.78 -6.71
CA ILE A 54 0.25 6.00 -7.57
C ILE A 54 -0.37 4.68 -8.02
N GLY A 55 -1.61 4.37 -7.62
CA GLY A 55 -2.34 3.18 -8.05
C GLY A 55 -2.15 1.94 -7.18
N GLY A 56 -1.52 2.06 -6.01
CA GLY A 56 -1.30 0.95 -5.08
C GLY A 56 -0.20 1.23 -4.06
N LEU A 57 0.26 0.17 -3.39
CA LEU A 57 1.37 0.23 -2.44
C LEU A 57 2.71 0.22 -3.20
N PRO A 58 3.65 1.15 -2.92
CA PRO A 58 4.90 1.25 -3.67
C PRO A 58 5.82 0.06 -3.39
N ARG A 59 6.40 -0.52 -4.44
CA ARG A 59 7.43 -1.54 -4.32
C ARG A 59 8.73 -0.94 -3.75
N GLY A 60 9.46 -1.75 -3.01
CA GLY A 60 10.73 -1.34 -2.41
C GLY A 60 10.60 -0.39 -1.22
N ARG A 61 9.45 -0.33 -0.57
CA ARG A 61 9.15 0.64 0.49
C ARG A 61 8.50 0.00 1.72
N VAL A 62 8.63 0.72 2.83
CA VAL A 62 7.92 0.42 4.08
C VAL A 62 6.57 1.11 4.07
N VAL A 63 5.52 0.33 4.35
CA VAL A 63 4.13 0.79 4.51
C VAL A 63 3.67 0.42 5.92
N GLU A 64 3.07 1.35 6.64
CA GLU A 64 2.40 1.10 7.92
C GLU A 64 0.89 1.21 7.73
N ILE A 65 0.17 0.15 8.10
CA ILE A 65 -1.30 0.11 8.17
C ILE A 65 -1.69 0.01 9.63
N TYR A 66 -2.39 1.01 10.17
CA TYR A 66 -2.73 1.04 11.58
C TYR A 66 -4.18 1.49 11.81
N GLY A 67 -4.69 1.21 12.98
CA GLY A 67 -6.05 1.57 13.38
C GLY A 67 -6.53 0.76 14.57
N PRO A 68 -7.78 0.99 15.00
CA PRO A 68 -8.40 0.21 16.06
C PRO A 68 -8.50 -1.27 15.72
N GLU A 69 -8.76 -2.08 16.72
CA GLU A 69 -9.08 -3.49 16.52
C GLU A 69 -10.30 -3.67 15.60
N SER A 70 -10.33 -4.75 14.83
CA SER A 70 -11.43 -5.07 13.90
C SER A 70 -11.76 -3.98 12.87
N SER A 71 -10.80 -3.10 12.55
CA SER A 71 -10.97 -2.03 11.54
C SER A 71 -10.72 -2.49 10.09
N GLY A 72 -10.22 -3.72 9.88
CA GLY A 72 -9.92 -4.26 8.55
C GLY A 72 -8.46 -4.15 8.10
N LYS A 73 -7.52 -3.89 9.02
CA LYS A 73 -6.07 -3.77 8.71
C LYS A 73 -5.51 -5.03 8.03
N THR A 74 -5.71 -6.18 8.65
CA THR A 74 -5.27 -7.49 8.13
C THR A 74 -5.95 -7.81 6.81
N THR A 75 -7.22 -7.47 6.65
CA THR A 75 -7.97 -7.64 5.38
C THR A 75 -7.31 -6.85 4.25
N VAL A 76 -6.96 -5.57 4.47
CA VAL A 76 -6.26 -4.76 3.46
C VAL A 76 -4.89 -5.35 3.12
N ALA A 77 -4.14 -5.82 4.11
CA ALA A 77 -2.84 -6.45 3.88
C ALA A 77 -2.95 -7.77 3.11
N LEU A 78 -3.93 -8.62 3.43
CA LEU A 78 -4.16 -9.88 2.72
C LEU A 78 -4.61 -9.66 1.27
N HIS A 79 -5.42 -8.64 0.98
CA HIS A 79 -5.74 -8.28 -0.41
C HIS A 79 -4.50 -7.82 -1.18
N ALA A 80 -3.58 -7.08 -0.56
CA ALA A 80 -2.32 -6.72 -1.20
C ALA A 80 -1.45 -7.96 -1.47
N VAL A 81 -1.41 -8.94 -0.53
CA VAL A 81 -0.76 -10.23 -0.73
C VAL A 81 -1.38 -10.98 -1.92
N ALA A 82 -2.71 -11.13 -1.96
CA ALA A 82 -3.42 -11.78 -3.04
C ALA A 82 -3.14 -11.13 -4.41
N ASN A 83 -3.13 -9.80 -4.47
CA ASN A 83 -2.82 -9.08 -5.70
C ASN A 83 -1.34 -9.22 -6.11
N ALA A 84 -0.41 -9.29 -5.18
CA ALA A 84 0.99 -9.58 -5.48
C ALA A 84 1.13 -10.97 -6.10
N GLN A 85 0.51 -12.00 -5.50
CA GLN A 85 0.52 -13.38 -6.00
C GLN A 85 -0.17 -13.51 -7.35
N LYS A 86 -1.33 -12.86 -7.56
CA LYS A 86 -2.05 -12.83 -8.86
C LYS A 86 -1.16 -12.32 -10.00
N ASN A 87 -0.23 -11.42 -9.69
CA ASN A 87 0.75 -10.89 -10.65
C ASN A 87 2.04 -11.73 -10.73
N GLY A 88 2.03 -12.96 -10.21
CA GLY A 88 3.17 -13.88 -10.24
C GLY A 88 4.23 -13.61 -9.16
N GLY A 89 3.93 -12.74 -8.19
CA GLY A 89 4.84 -12.38 -7.10
C GLY A 89 4.84 -13.39 -5.95
N ILE A 90 5.92 -13.40 -5.20
CA ILE A 90 6.10 -14.23 -3.99
C ILE A 90 5.82 -13.39 -2.76
N ALA A 91 5.01 -13.93 -1.85
CA ALA A 91 4.59 -13.26 -0.62
C ALA A 91 4.99 -14.03 0.63
N ALA A 92 5.29 -13.28 1.70
CA ALA A 92 5.51 -13.83 3.03
C ALA A 92 4.65 -13.10 4.07
N PHE A 93 4.23 -13.83 5.10
CA PHE A 93 3.44 -13.33 6.20
C PHE A 93 4.05 -13.76 7.53
N ILE A 94 4.47 -12.79 8.33
CA ILE A 94 4.97 -13.02 9.68
C ILE A 94 3.81 -12.78 10.64
N ASP A 95 3.22 -13.87 11.11
CA ASP A 95 2.07 -13.92 12.00
C ASP A 95 2.54 -13.93 13.47
N ALA A 96 2.89 -12.75 13.98
CA ALA A 96 3.33 -12.60 15.36
C ALA A 96 2.18 -12.65 16.39
N GLU A 97 0.93 -12.51 15.94
CA GLU A 97 -0.26 -12.65 16.79
C GLU A 97 -0.78 -14.09 16.83
N HIS A 98 -0.27 -15.00 15.97
CA HIS A 98 -0.74 -16.38 15.81
C HIS A 98 -2.25 -16.44 15.49
N ALA A 99 -2.74 -15.51 14.68
CA ALA A 99 -4.17 -15.30 14.43
C ALA A 99 -4.54 -15.35 12.94
N LEU A 100 -3.62 -15.71 12.05
CA LEU A 100 -3.89 -15.84 10.63
C LEU A 100 -4.83 -17.03 10.38
N ASP A 101 -6.00 -16.73 9.82
CA ASP A 101 -6.98 -17.72 9.39
C ASP A 101 -6.75 -18.06 7.90
N PRO A 102 -6.29 -19.29 7.57
CA PRO A 102 -6.04 -19.70 6.20
C PRO A 102 -7.30 -19.72 5.32
N ASP A 103 -8.45 -20.10 5.89
CA ASP A 103 -9.73 -20.15 5.17
C ASP A 103 -10.19 -18.73 4.79
N TYR A 104 -10.02 -17.79 5.71
CA TYR A 104 -10.29 -16.39 5.42
C TYR A 104 -9.33 -15.83 4.37
N ALA A 105 -8.02 -16.09 4.49
CA ALA A 105 -7.03 -15.66 3.51
C ALA A 105 -7.35 -16.21 2.10
N ALA A 106 -7.71 -17.50 1.99
CA ALA A 106 -8.12 -18.11 0.72
C ALA A 106 -9.35 -17.42 0.12
N LYS A 107 -10.36 -17.09 0.93
CA LYS A 107 -11.57 -16.36 0.48
C LYS A 107 -11.26 -14.97 -0.04
N LEU A 108 -10.17 -14.33 0.42
CA LEU A 108 -9.68 -13.05 -0.08
C LEU A 108 -8.85 -13.17 -1.36
N GLY A 109 -8.64 -14.39 -1.86
CA GLY A 109 -7.88 -14.68 -3.06
C GLY A 109 -6.38 -14.93 -2.84
N VAL A 110 -5.95 -15.13 -1.59
CA VAL A 110 -4.58 -15.54 -1.29
C VAL A 110 -4.39 -16.99 -1.70
N ASP A 111 -3.35 -17.27 -2.47
CA ASP A 111 -2.84 -18.62 -2.69
C ASP A 111 -2.13 -19.07 -1.41
N THR A 112 -2.84 -19.84 -0.59
CA THR A 112 -2.34 -20.31 0.72
C THR A 112 -1.27 -21.37 0.58
N ASP A 113 -1.23 -22.11 -0.51
CA ASP A 113 -0.20 -23.13 -0.77
C ASP A 113 1.15 -22.48 -1.14
N ALA A 114 1.11 -21.29 -1.74
CA ALA A 114 2.29 -20.54 -2.12
C ALA A 114 2.72 -19.48 -1.09
N LEU A 115 1.89 -19.17 -0.10
CA LEU A 115 2.19 -18.16 0.92
C LEU A 115 3.21 -18.69 1.94
N LEU A 116 4.34 -17.99 2.08
CA LEU A 116 5.30 -18.29 3.14
C LEU A 116 4.80 -17.71 4.46
N VAL A 117 4.60 -18.55 5.46
CA VAL A 117 4.13 -18.12 6.79
C VAL A 117 5.18 -18.45 7.85
N SER A 118 5.45 -17.50 8.74
CA SER A 118 6.28 -17.66 9.91
C SER A 118 5.54 -17.19 11.16
N GLN A 119 5.63 -17.98 12.25
CA GLN A 119 5.05 -17.67 13.55
C GLN A 119 6.18 -17.62 14.59
N PRO A 120 6.88 -16.49 14.71
CA PRO A 120 8.05 -16.35 15.58
C PRO A 120 7.64 -16.17 17.05
N ASP A 121 8.48 -16.70 17.96
CA ASP A 121 8.28 -16.57 19.40
C ASP A 121 8.73 -15.22 19.96
N THR A 122 9.66 -14.53 19.28
CA THR A 122 10.25 -13.26 19.74
C THR A 122 10.28 -12.21 18.61
N GLY A 123 10.30 -10.94 19.00
CA GLY A 123 10.45 -9.83 18.05
C GLY A 123 11.77 -9.88 17.28
N GLU A 124 12.87 -10.31 17.92
CA GLU A 124 14.17 -10.50 17.27
C GLU A 124 14.08 -11.54 16.16
N GLN A 125 13.49 -12.71 16.45
CA GLN A 125 13.31 -13.78 15.48
C GLN A 125 12.46 -13.33 14.29
N ALA A 126 11.34 -12.65 14.55
CA ALA A 126 10.47 -12.09 13.50
C ALA A 126 11.24 -11.19 12.53
N LEU A 127 12.02 -10.26 13.09
CA LEU A 127 12.73 -9.24 12.28
C LEU A 127 13.98 -9.81 11.61
N GLU A 128 14.63 -10.84 12.18
CA GLU A 128 15.72 -11.55 11.53
C GLU A 128 15.22 -12.39 10.35
N ILE A 129 14.12 -13.13 10.52
CA ILE A 129 13.47 -13.86 9.42
C ILE A 129 13.09 -12.91 8.30
N MET A 130 12.46 -11.77 8.64
CA MET A 130 12.12 -10.73 7.67
C MET A 130 13.35 -10.24 6.91
N ASP A 131 14.45 -9.92 7.60
CA ASP A 131 15.70 -9.44 6.99
C ASP A 131 16.30 -10.48 6.03
N MET A 132 16.29 -11.75 6.42
CA MET A 132 16.79 -12.86 5.58
C MET A 132 15.93 -13.04 4.32
N LEU A 133 14.61 -13.04 4.46
CA LEU A 133 13.67 -13.18 3.34
C LEU A 133 13.80 -12.01 2.36
N ILE A 134 13.86 -10.77 2.84
CA ILE A 134 14.09 -9.58 2.00
C ILE A 134 15.46 -9.70 1.30
N GLY A 135 16.49 -10.13 2.05
CA GLY A 135 17.85 -10.29 1.54
C GLY A 135 17.99 -11.31 0.41
N SER A 136 17.06 -12.26 0.28
CA SER A 136 17.03 -13.21 -0.83
C SER A 136 16.77 -12.55 -2.20
N GLY A 137 16.12 -11.37 -2.19
CA GLY A 137 15.73 -10.67 -3.41
C GLY A 137 14.58 -11.30 -4.19
N SER A 138 13.92 -12.32 -3.62
CA SER A 138 12.87 -13.09 -4.31
C SER A 138 11.45 -12.67 -3.92
N LEU A 139 11.29 -11.86 -2.86
CA LEU A 139 9.98 -11.47 -2.35
C LEU A 139 9.46 -10.19 -3.01
N ASP A 140 8.18 -10.18 -3.32
CA ASP A 140 7.44 -8.98 -3.76
C ASP A 140 6.82 -8.24 -2.59
N VAL A 141 6.28 -8.98 -1.62
CA VAL A 141 5.65 -8.42 -0.44
C VAL A 141 5.92 -9.29 0.80
N ILE A 142 6.14 -8.62 1.93
CA ILE A 142 6.20 -9.24 3.25
C ILE A 142 5.35 -8.44 4.23
N VAL A 143 4.51 -9.14 4.99
CA VAL A 143 3.62 -8.57 6.01
C VAL A 143 4.10 -8.99 7.39
N ILE A 144 4.07 -8.07 8.36
CA ILE A 144 4.17 -8.36 9.79
C ILE A 144 2.82 -7.99 10.43
N ASP A 145 2.15 -8.97 11.03
CA ASP A 145 0.93 -8.79 11.81
C ASP A 145 1.12 -9.32 13.23
N SER A 146 1.29 -8.49 14.24
CA SER A 146 1.41 -7.05 14.19
C SER A 146 2.68 -6.57 14.94
N VAL A 147 3.06 -5.31 14.73
CA VAL A 147 4.18 -4.69 15.50
C VAL A 147 3.95 -4.76 17.01
N ALA A 148 2.69 -4.70 17.45
CA ALA A 148 2.33 -4.78 18.88
C ALA A 148 2.74 -6.12 19.50
N ALA A 149 2.76 -7.20 18.73
CA ALA A 149 3.11 -8.56 19.16
C ALA A 149 4.62 -8.86 19.09
N LEU A 150 5.43 -7.94 18.57
CA LEU A 150 6.89 -8.11 18.53
C LEU A 150 7.51 -7.87 19.91
N VAL A 151 7.38 -8.85 20.78
CA VAL A 151 7.93 -8.79 22.15
C VAL A 151 9.43 -9.13 22.12
N PRO A 152 10.29 -8.26 22.67
CA PRO A 152 11.72 -8.56 22.82
C PRO A 152 11.98 -9.81 23.69
N ARG A 153 12.97 -10.62 23.30
CA ARG A 153 13.34 -11.83 24.05
C ARG A 153 13.58 -11.56 25.54
N ALA A 154 14.31 -10.48 25.86
CA ALA A 154 14.59 -10.10 27.24
C ALA A 154 13.33 -9.79 28.06
N GLU A 155 12.23 -9.38 27.42
CA GLU A 155 10.95 -9.17 28.09
C GLU A 155 10.21 -10.48 28.31
N ILE A 156 10.36 -11.46 27.41
CA ILE A 156 9.77 -12.81 27.57
C ILE A 156 10.49 -13.62 28.66
N GLU A 157 11.82 -13.51 28.72
CA GLU A 157 12.67 -14.24 29.67
C GLU A 157 12.76 -13.57 31.05
N GLY A 158 12.29 -12.31 31.19
CA GLY A 158 12.28 -11.55 32.43
C GLY A 158 11.18 -12.00 33.41
N ASP A 159 11.31 -11.60 34.67
CA ASP A 159 10.30 -11.88 35.68
C ASP A 159 9.05 -11.00 35.53
N MET A 160 7.89 -11.51 35.97
CA MET A 160 6.66 -10.75 35.98
C MET A 160 6.79 -9.50 36.84
N GLY A 161 6.66 -8.32 36.20
CA GLY A 161 6.80 -7.02 36.84
C GLY A 161 8.09 -6.28 36.53
N ASP A 162 9.03 -6.91 35.84
CA ASP A 162 10.23 -6.25 35.34
C ASP A 162 9.90 -5.13 34.35
N SER A 163 10.64 -4.03 34.44
CA SER A 163 10.44 -2.88 33.55
C SER A 163 11.39 -2.97 32.34
N HIS A 164 10.81 -3.25 31.17
CA HIS A 164 11.56 -3.36 29.89
C HIS A 164 11.29 -2.16 28.97
N VAL A 165 11.22 -0.94 29.54
CA VAL A 165 10.87 0.28 28.80
C VAL A 165 11.78 0.51 27.60
N GLY A 166 11.18 0.61 26.43
CA GLY A 166 11.85 1.04 25.20
C GLY A 166 12.63 -0.06 24.44
N LEU A 167 12.66 -1.31 24.92
CA LEU A 167 13.34 -2.40 24.20
C LEU A 167 12.75 -2.64 22.83
N GLN A 168 11.41 -2.74 22.71
CA GLN A 168 10.72 -2.88 21.44
C GLN A 168 11.03 -1.73 20.48
N ALA A 169 11.06 -0.48 20.97
CA ALA A 169 11.39 0.68 20.14
C ALA A 169 12.84 0.65 19.63
N ARG A 170 13.80 0.16 20.42
CA ARG A 170 15.19 -0.03 20.01
C ARG A 170 15.31 -1.12 18.94
N LEU A 171 14.64 -2.25 19.16
CA LEU A 171 14.59 -3.37 18.23
C LEU A 171 14.04 -2.93 16.87
N MET A 172 12.89 -2.26 16.86
CA MET A 172 12.29 -1.69 15.64
C MET A 172 13.21 -0.68 14.94
N SER A 173 13.88 0.19 15.69
CA SER A 173 14.81 1.17 15.11
C SER A 173 16.00 0.50 14.45
N GLN A 174 16.54 -0.54 15.04
CA GLN A 174 17.67 -1.32 14.51
C GLN A 174 17.25 -2.05 13.23
N ALA A 175 16.13 -2.78 13.28
CA ALA A 175 15.62 -3.54 12.13
C ALA A 175 15.31 -2.63 10.93
N LEU A 176 14.53 -1.56 11.13
CA LEU A 176 14.15 -0.65 10.05
C LEU A 176 15.35 0.01 9.39
N ARG A 177 16.40 0.34 10.16
CA ARG A 177 17.66 0.88 9.63
C ARG A 177 18.35 -0.12 8.71
N LYS A 178 18.31 -1.41 9.07
CA LYS A 178 18.94 -2.50 8.31
C LYS A 178 18.16 -2.85 7.03
N ILE A 179 16.83 -2.99 7.14
CA ILE A 179 16.00 -3.49 6.03
C ILE A 179 15.65 -2.44 4.99
N THR A 180 15.58 -1.15 5.33
CA THR A 180 15.08 -0.11 4.40
C THR A 180 15.93 -0.01 3.12
N GLY A 181 17.26 -0.11 3.24
CA GLY A 181 18.16 -0.11 2.07
C GLY A 181 17.96 -1.35 1.20
N ARG A 182 17.81 -2.52 1.83
CA ARG A 182 17.57 -3.79 1.13
C ARG A 182 16.23 -3.80 0.39
N LEU A 183 15.16 -3.32 1.03
CA LEU A 183 13.83 -3.20 0.39
C LEU A 183 13.91 -2.42 -0.92
N SER A 184 14.64 -1.29 -0.93
CA SER A 184 14.80 -0.48 -2.13
C SER A 184 15.55 -1.23 -3.25
N GLN A 185 16.56 -2.03 -2.90
CA GLN A 185 17.35 -2.82 -3.85
C GLN A 185 16.56 -4.01 -4.40
N THR A 186 15.85 -4.74 -3.52
CA THR A 186 15.09 -5.95 -3.89
C THR A 186 13.70 -5.67 -4.41
N LYS A 187 13.24 -4.40 -4.35
CA LYS A 187 11.87 -4.01 -4.72
C LYS A 187 10.77 -4.69 -3.91
N THR A 188 11.11 -5.22 -2.73
CA THR A 188 10.15 -5.85 -1.82
C THR A 188 9.35 -4.79 -1.08
N THR A 189 8.03 -4.91 -1.03
CA THR A 189 7.16 -4.08 -0.19
C THR A 189 7.04 -4.69 1.20
N ALA A 190 7.36 -3.92 2.24
CA ALA A 190 7.19 -4.34 3.63
C ALA A 190 5.97 -3.66 4.25
N ILE A 191 4.96 -4.45 4.62
CA ILE A 191 3.74 -3.97 5.27
C ILE A 191 3.81 -4.30 6.76
N PHE A 192 3.77 -3.26 7.59
CA PHE A 192 3.70 -3.38 9.05
C PHE A 192 2.27 -3.05 9.49
N ILE A 193 1.57 -4.03 10.03
CA ILE A 193 0.28 -3.82 10.69
C ILE A 193 0.56 -3.36 12.12
N ASN A 194 -0.13 -2.31 12.57
CA ASN A 194 0.08 -1.74 13.89
C ASN A 194 -1.24 -1.44 14.60
N GLN A 195 -1.20 -1.46 15.90
CA GLN A 195 -2.33 -1.16 16.77
C GLN A 195 -2.21 0.26 17.32
N LEU A 196 -3.36 0.87 17.62
CA LEU A 196 -3.43 2.13 18.35
C LEU A 196 -3.40 1.85 19.85
N ARG A 197 -2.69 2.73 20.57
CA ARG A 197 -2.69 2.82 22.03
C ARG A 197 -2.99 4.24 22.43
N GLU A 198 -3.63 4.43 23.55
CA GLU A 198 -3.89 5.74 24.10
C GLU A 198 -2.77 6.13 25.09
N LYS A 199 -2.28 7.34 24.96
CA LYS A 199 -1.35 7.94 25.93
C LYS A 199 -2.15 8.53 27.07
N ILE A 200 -1.87 8.08 28.28
CA ILE A 200 -2.46 8.65 29.50
C ILE A 200 -1.87 10.05 29.72
N GLY A 201 -2.72 11.03 30.09
CA GLY A 201 -2.30 12.39 30.49
C GLY A 201 -2.03 13.36 29.33
N VAL A 202 -2.50 13.08 28.12
CA VAL A 202 -2.44 14.02 26.99
C VAL A 202 -3.66 14.93 27.03
N PHE A 203 -3.47 16.19 27.44
CA PHE A 203 -4.56 17.20 27.50
C PHE A 203 -4.74 17.96 26.18
N PHE A 204 -3.73 17.98 25.29
CA PHE A 204 -3.78 18.67 24.01
C PHE A 204 -3.27 17.76 22.87
N GLY A 205 -3.96 17.78 21.72
CA GLY A 205 -3.65 16.95 20.56
C GLY A 205 -4.30 15.56 20.64
N SER A 206 -3.92 14.65 19.71
CA SER A 206 -4.44 13.28 19.71
C SER A 206 -3.72 12.44 20.76
N PRO A 207 -4.44 11.79 21.68
CA PRO A 207 -3.86 10.85 22.62
C PRO A 207 -3.39 9.55 21.94
N GLU A 208 -3.91 9.27 20.74
CA GLU A 208 -3.61 8.03 20.02
C GLU A 208 -2.16 7.96 19.53
N THR A 209 -1.53 6.83 19.72
CA THR A 209 -0.18 6.53 19.22
C THR A 209 -0.10 5.07 18.80
N THR A 210 0.81 4.77 17.86
CA THR A 210 1.11 3.40 17.46
C THR A 210 2.21 2.79 18.34
N THR A 211 2.24 1.45 18.45
CA THR A 211 3.26 0.69 19.18
C THR A 211 4.62 0.68 18.46
N GLY A 212 5.68 0.18 19.09
CA GLY A 212 7.01 0.06 18.48
C GLY A 212 7.81 1.35 18.39
N GLY A 213 7.40 2.41 19.10
CA GLY A 213 8.11 3.69 19.18
C GLY A 213 7.91 4.59 17.96
N LYS A 214 8.90 5.47 17.71
CA LYS A 214 8.80 6.49 16.64
C LYS A 214 9.44 6.05 15.31
N ALA A 215 10.28 5.00 15.30
CA ALA A 215 11.08 4.65 14.14
C ALA A 215 10.23 4.34 12.90
N LEU A 216 9.18 3.53 13.05
CA LEU A 216 8.30 3.18 11.94
C LEU A 216 7.64 4.40 11.31
N LYS A 217 7.25 5.40 12.11
CA LYS A 217 6.67 6.67 11.62
C LYS A 217 7.63 7.44 10.71
N PHE A 218 8.95 7.34 10.94
CA PHE A 218 9.96 7.98 10.11
C PHE A 218 10.31 7.18 8.88
N TYR A 219 10.52 5.86 9.03
CA TYR A 219 10.94 4.97 7.94
C TYR A 219 9.83 4.67 6.94
N ALA A 220 8.57 4.58 7.38
CA ALA A 220 7.45 4.37 6.49
C ALA A 220 7.37 5.45 5.39
N SER A 221 7.24 5.02 4.15
CA SER A 221 6.95 5.88 3.00
C SER A 221 5.48 6.22 2.92
N ILE A 222 4.63 5.27 3.31
CA ILE A 222 3.18 5.42 3.38
C ILE A 222 2.71 4.99 4.77
N ARG A 223 1.74 5.74 5.32
CA ARG A 223 1.01 5.39 6.55
C ARG A 223 -0.47 5.56 6.32
N ILE A 224 -1.23 4.51 6.62
CA ILE A 224 -2.68 4.44 6.38
C ILE A 224 -3.38 4.21 7.72
N ASP A 225 -4.25 5.13 8.11
CA ASP A 225 -5.15 5.00 9.26
C ASP A 225 -6.46 4.38 8.78
N VAL A 226 -6.77 3.17 9.24
CA VAL A 226 -7.93 2.38 8.82
C VAL A 226 -8.94 2.32 9.95
N ARG A 227 -10.18 2.77 9.69
CA ARG A 227 -11.25 2.84 10.69
C ARG A 227 -12.57 2.35 10.12
N ARG A 228 -13.29 1.56 10.91
CA ARG A 228 -14.70 1.27 10.64
C ARG A 228 -15.53 2.51 10.96
N ILE A 229 -16.38 2.92 10.01
CA ILE A 229 -17.26 4.09 10.17
C ILE A 229 -18.74 3.71 10.23
N GLN A 230 -19.12 2.56 9.66
CA GLN A 230 -20.51 2.10 9.66
C GLN A 230 -20.57 0.59 9.54
N THR A 231 -21.57 -0.02 10.17
CA THR A 231 -21.90 -1.44 9.94
C THR A 231 -22.90 -1.54 8.80
N LEU A 232 -22.59 -2.37 7.81
CA LEU A 232 -23.49 -2.70 6.70
C LEU A 232 -24.44 -3.79 7.16
N LYS A 233 -25.74 -3.64 6.86
CA LYS A 233 -26.79 -4.57 7.26
C LYS A 233 -27.60 -4.99 6.05
N GLU A 234 -28.02 -6.24 6.04
CA GLU A 234 -29.04 -6.78 5.16
C GLU A 234 -30.20 -7.26 6.03
N GLY A 235 -31.32 -6.53 6.00
CA GLY A 235 -32.39 -6.70 6.98
C GLY A 235 -31.91 -6.37 8.41
N SER A 236 -31.92 -7.35 9.30
CA SER A 236 -31.44 -7.25 10.69
C SER A 236 -29.94 -7.62 10.83
N ASP A 237 -29.39 -8.33 9.85
CA ASP A 237 -28.10 -8.99 9.97
C ASP A 237 -26.96 -8.07 9.52
N ALA A 238 -25.87 -8.06 10.29
CA ALA A 238 -24.66 -7.36 9.92
C ALA A 238 -23.88 -8.19 8.90
N VAL A 239 -23.74 -7.67 7.67
CA VAL A 239 -23.06 -8.36 6.55
C VAL A 239 -21.69 -7.83 6.24
N GLY A 240 -21.31 -6.68 6.81
CA GLY A 240 -20.04 -6.07 6.55
C GLY A 240 -19.85 -4.74 7.26
N ASN A 241 -18.79 -4.05 6.90
CA ASN A 241 -18.45 -2.72 7.42
C ASN A 241 -18.08 -1.76 6.29
N ARG A 242 -18.57 -0.52 6.37
CA ARG A 242 -17.99 0.61 5.66
C ARG A 242 -16.72 1.03 6.37
N THR A 243 -15.63 1.04 5.66
CA THR A 243 -14.29 1.32 6.18
C THR A 243 -13.74 2.59 5.56
N LYS A 244 -13.13 3.43 6.39
CA LYS A 244 -12.44 4.64 5.99
C LYS A 244 -10.94 4.45 6.16
N ALA A 245 -10.18 4.64 5.08
CA ALA A 245 -8.73 4.63 5.07
C ALA A 245 -8.21 6.04 4.78
N LYS A 246 -7.47 6.63 5.72
CA LYS A 246 -6.84 7.94 5.55
C LYS A 246 -5.35 7.78 5.36
N VAL A 247 -4.82 8.28 4.24
CA VAL A 247 -3.39 8.28 3.95
C VAL A 247 -2.73 9.44 4.70
N VAL A 248 -2.26 9.19 5.91
CA VAL A 248 -1.73 10.26 6.81
C VAL A 248 -0.29 10.64 6.50
N LYS A 249 0.44 9.79 5.78
CA LYS A 249 1.79 10.05 5.27
C LYS A 249 1.94 9.41 3.91
N ASN A 250 2.51 10.16 2.96
CA ASN A 250 2.82 9.68 1.63
C ASN A 250 4.05 10.41 1.09
N LYS A 251 5.11 9.65 0.78
CA LYS A 251 6.33 10.20 0.15
C LYS A 251 6.30 10.11 -1.37
N MET A 252 5.27 9.44 -1.95
CA MET A 252 5.15 9.20 -3.40
C MET A 252 4.19 10.18 -4.07
N ALA A 253 3.16 10.67 -3.33
CA ALA A 253 2.13 11.56 -3.81
C ALA A 253 1.63 12.48 -2.65
N PRO A 254 0.81 13.49 -2.89
CA PRO A 254 0.23 14.33 -1.84
C PRO A 254 -0.52 13.50 -0.80
N PRO A 255 -0.23 13.66 0.52
CA PRO A 255 -0.88 12.95 1.60
C PRO A 255 -2.28 13.49 1.92
N PHE A 256 -2.92 12.89 2.95
CA PHE A 256 -4.18 13.25 3.57
C PHE A 256 -5.44 12.95 2.76
N LYS A 257 -5.30 12.28 1.62
CA LYS A 257 -6.45 11.74 0.89
C LYS A 257 -7.13 10.64 1.71
N ILE A 258 -8.43 10.51 1.48
CA ILE A 258 -9.30 9.55 2.17
C ILE A 258 -9.91 8.64 1.11
N ALA A 259 -9.97 7.36 1.41
CA ALA A 259 -10.72 6.36 0.68
C ALA A 259 -11.79 5.76 1.59
N GLU A 260 -12.95 5.50 1.03
CA GLU A 260 -14.01 4.73 1.69
C GLU A 260 -14.36 3.53 0.82
N PHE A 261 -14.49 2.38 1.46
CA PHE A 261 -14.84 1.12 0.80
C PHE A 261 -15.52 0.17 1.77
N ASP A 262 -16.26 -0.79 1.20
CA ASP A 262 -16.95 -1.80 1.97
C ASP A 262 -16.08 -3.04 2.14
N ILE A 263 -16.04 -3.58 3.35
CA ILE A 263 -15.52 -4.91 3.67
C ILE A 263 -16.72 -5.80 4.01
N ILE A 264 -16.95 -6.82 3.19
CA ILE A 264 -18.00 -7.80 3.37
C ILE A 264 -17.45 -8.98 4.17
N TYR A 265 -18.17 -9.43 5.20
CA TYR A 265 -17.72 -10.53 6.04
C TYR A 265 -17.57 -11.82 5.21
N GLY A 266 -16.40 -12.47 5.37
CA GLY A 266 -16.07 -13.68 4.63
C GLY A 266 -15.74 -13.48 3.15
N GLN A 267 -15.81 -12.25 2.61
CA GLN A 267 -15.49 -11.94 1.21
C GLN A 267 -14.39 -10.86 1.07
N GLY A 268 -14.17 -10.06 2.12
CA GLY A 268 -13.18 -8.98 2.10
C GLY A 268 -13.66 -7.70 1.42
N ILE A 269 -12.74 -6.97 0.81
CA ILE A 269 -13.02 -5.68 0.14
C ILE A 269 -13.94 -5.92 -1.06
N SER A 270 -15.07 -5.20 -1.12
CA SER A 270 -15.99 -5.22 -2.25
C SER A 270 -15.39 -4.44 -3.43
N ARG A 271 -14.69 -5.13 -4.34
CA ARG A 271 -14.09 -4.53 -5.54
C ARG A 271 -15.15 -3.88 -6.41
N GLU A 272 -16.21 -4.62 -6.73
CA GLU A 272 -17.29 -4.16 -7.60
C GLU A 272 -18.05 -2.97 -6.99
N GLY A 273 -18.29 -3.01 -5.68
CA GLY A 273 -18.87 -1.89 -4.95
C GLY A 273 -18.03 -0.62 -5.05
N GLY A 274 -16.70 -0.75 -4.92
CA GLY A 274 -15.75 0.35 -5.07
C GLY A 274 -15.74 0.91 -6.51
N ILE A 275 -15.80 0.05 -7.53
CA ILE A 275 -15.89 0.47 -8.94
C ILE A 275 -17.18 1.26 -9.18
N ILE A 276 -18.31 0.81 -8.66
CA ILE A 276 -19.60 1.50 -8.82
C ILE A 276 -19.57 2.85 -8.11
N ASP A 277 -19.13 2.90 -6.85
CA ASP A 277 -19.05 4.14 -6.07
C ASP A 277 -18.17 5.19 -6.78
N MET A 278 -16.95 4.80 -7.15
CA MET A 278 -16.00 5.67 -7.85
C MET A 278 -16.49 6.04 -9.26
N GLY A 279 -17.10 5.08 -9.96
CA GLY A 279 -17.67 5.31 -11.28
C GLY A 279 -18.79 6.36 -11.28
N VAL A 280 -19.64 6.34 -10.26
CA VAL A 280 -20.71 7.33 -10.06
C VAL A 280 -20.12 8.68 -9.65
N GLU A 281 -19.22 8.71 -8.69
CA GLU A 281 -18.57 9.93 -8.20
C GLU A 281 -17.89 10.69 -9.34
N HIS A 282 -17.25 9.96 -10.25
CA HIS A 282 -16.51 10.54 -11.37
C HIS A 282 -17.28 10.57 -12.69
N GLY A 283 -18.60 10.29 -12.68
CA GLY A 283 -19.48 10.42 -13.84
C GLY A 283 -19.16 9.48 -15.00
N ILE A 284 -18.59 8.30 -14.70
CA ILE A 284 -18.40 7.18 -15.64
C ILE A 284 -19.65 6.31 -15.63
N ILE A 285 -20.15 5.99 -14.42
CA ILE A 285 -21.40 5.28 -14.21
C ILE A 285 -22.47 6.33 -13.88
N ARG A 286 -23.61 6.26 -14.54
CA ARG A 286 -24.76 7.11 -14.26
C ARG A 286 -25.68 6.44 -13.26
N LYS A 287 -26.05 7.18 -12.20
CA LYS A 287 -27.08 6.76 -11.25
C LYS A 287 -28.36 7.57 -11.48
N SER A 288 -29.48 6.88 -11.69
CA SER A 288 -30.80 7.48 -11.83
C SER A 288 -31.79 6.76 -10.92
N GLY A 289 -32.15 7.42 -9.81
CA GLY A 289 -32.90 6.77 -8.74
C GLY A 289 -32.13 5.57 -8.17
N SER A 290 -32.70 4.37 -8.27
CA SER A 290 -32.05 3.11 -7.86
C SER A 290 -31.27 2.41 -8.98
N TRP A 291 -31.31 2.94 -10.22
CA TRP A 291 -30.67 2.31 -11.37
C TRP A 291 -29.25 2.82 -11.62
N PHE A 292 -28.35 1.89 -11.91
CA PHE A 292 -26.99 2.16 -12.36
C PHE A 292 -26.86 1.78 -13.83
N THR A 293 -26.26 2.68 -14.63
CA THR A 293 -26.08 2.50 -16.09
C THR A 293 -24.68 2.90 -16.51
N TYR A 294 -24.14 2.18 -17.49
CA TYR A 294 -22.88 2.50 -18.16
C TYR A 294 -23.06 2.35 -19.66
N ASP A 295 -22.64 3.35 -20.43
CA ASP A 295 -22.71 3.42 -21.91
C ASP A 295 -24.10 3.05 -22.49
N GLY A 296 -25.18 3.39 -21.78
CA GLY A 296 -26.55 3.11 -22.16
C GLY A 296 -27.11 1.77 -21.61
N ASP A 297 -26.26 0.88 -21.17
CA ASP A 297 -26.66 -0.43 -20.62
C ASP A 297 -26.90 -0.37 -19.12
N GLN A 298 -27.88 -1.14 -18.65
CA GLN A 298 -28.22 -1.24 -17.24
C GLN A 298 -27.31 -2.22 -16.52
N LEU A 299 -26.56 -1.76 -15.52
CA LEU A 299 -25.78 -2.60 -14.63
C LEU A 299 -26.66 -3.30 -13.58
N GLY A 300 -27.76 -2.65 -13.15
CA GLY A 300 -28.71 -3.22 -12.20
C GLY A 300 -29.51 -2.18 -11.43
N GLN A 301 -30.56 -2.66 -10.77
CA GLN A 301 -31.35 -1.89 -9.83
C GLN A 301 -30.84 -2.15 -8.41
N GLY A 302 -30.33 -1.10 -7.77
CA GLY A 302 -29.71 -1.17 -6.45
C GLY A 302 -28.25 -1.63 -6.50
N MET A 303 -27.53 -1.34 -5.41
CA MET A 303 -26.09 -1.62 -5.30
C MET A 303 -25.78 -3.11 -5.42
N GLU A 304 -26.55 -3.97 -4.77
CA GLU A 304 -26.26 -5.40 -4.72
C GLU A 304 -26.42 -6.09 -6.08
N ASN A 305 -27.48 -5.75 -6.83
CA ASN A 305 -27.64 -6.30 -8.19
C ASN A 305 -26.55 -5.80 -9.14
N SER A 306 -26.13 -4.56 -9.01
CA SER A 306 -25.05 -3.99 -9.81
C SER A 306 -23.69 -4.61 -9.46
N ARG A 307 -23.42 -4.91 -8.17
CA ARG A 307 -22.22 -5.65 -7.74
C ARG A 307 -22.20 -7.05 -8.35
N ARG A 308 -23.34 -7.77 -8.29
CA ARG A 308 -23.48 -9.10 -8.87
C ARG A 308 -23.23 -9.06 -10.37
N PHE A 309 -23.84 -8.11 -11.07
CA PHE A 309 -23.64 -7.95 -12.52
C PHE A 309 -22.16 -7.75 -12.88
N LEU A 310 -21.43 -6.88 -12.17
CA LEU A 310 -19.99 -6.69 -12.42
C LEU A 310 -19.14 -7.90 -12.05
N ARG A 311 -19.55 -8.67 -11.03
CA ARG A 311 -18.88 -9.93 -10.67
C ARG A 311 -19.05 -10.99 -11.74
N ASP A 312 -20.23 -11.06 -12.37
CA ASP A 312 -20.52 -11.98 -13.45
C ASP A 312 -19.92 -11.51 -14.80
N ASN A 313 -19.49 -10.23 -14.88
CA ASN A 313 -18.88 -9.63 -16.07
C ASN A 313 -17.51 -9.00 -15.72
N PRO A 314 -16.48 -9.81 -15.44
CA PRO A 314 -15.18 -9.32 -14.97
C PRO A 314 -14.46 -8.42 -15.97
N GLU A 315 -14.62 -8.65 -17.27
CA GLU A 315 -14.03 -7.80 -18.32
C GLU A 315 -14.56 -6.37 -18.27
N LEU A 316 -15.87 -6.20 -18.02
CA LEU A 316 -16.49 -4.89 -17.85
C LEU A 316 -16.01 -4.22 -16.55
N ALA A 317 -15.85 -5.00 -15.48
CA ALA A 317 -15.30 -4.48 -14.22
C ALA A 317 -13.87 -3.97 -14.39
N GLU A 318 -13.03 -4.68 -15.15
CA GLU A 318 -11.66 -4.27 -15.48
C GLU A 318 -11.64 -3.02 -16.38
N GLU A 319 -12.52 -2.94 -17.34
CA GLU A 319 -12.67 -1.75 -18.20
C GLU A 319 -13.04 -0.51 -17.39
N LEU A 320 -14.05 -0.61 -16.54
CA LEU A 320 -14.49 0.48 -15.67
C LEU A 320 -13.38 0.92 -14.70
N GLU A 321 -12.67 -0.02 -14.11
CA GLU A 321 -11.54 0.25 -13.23
C GLU A 321 -10.42 1.01 -13.97
N ARG A 322 -10.09 0.56 -15.19
CA ARG A 322 -9.13 1.24 -16.05
C ARG A 322 -9.56 2.67 -16.40
N LEU A 323 -10.82 2.86 -16.79
CA LEU A 323 -11.37 4.18 -17.13
C LEU A 323 -11.32 5.13 -15.94
N ILE A 324 -11.64 4.65 -14.72
CA ILE A 324 -11.54 5.45 -13.50
C ILE A 324 -10.09 5.86 -13.26
N LYS A 325 -9.14 4.92 -13.34
CA LYS A 325 -7.71 5.19 -13.15
C LYS A 325 -7.16 6.19 -14.18
N VAL A 326 -7.51 6.02 -15.46
CA VAL A 326 -7.13 6.96 -16.54
C VAL A 326 -7.68 8.35 -16.26
N LYS A 327 -8.98 8.46 -15.95
CA LYS A 327 -9.63 9.74 -15.67
C LYS A 327 -8.99 10.49 -14.50
N LEU A 328 -8.48 9.76 -13.53
CA LEU A 328 -7.86 10.31 -12.31
C LEU A 328 -6.33 10.44 -12.43
N GLY A 329 -5.74 10.02 -13.55
CA GLY A 329 -4.30 10.08 -13.78
C GLY A 329 -3.49 9.21 -12.81
N VAL A 330 -4.06 8.06 -12.37
CA VAL A 330 -3.46 7.21 -11.35
C VAL A 330 -3.09 5.86 -11.94
N GLY A 331 -1.81 5.47 -11.79
CA GLY A 331 -1.33 4.13 -12.16
C GLY A 331 -1.31 3.83 -13.67
N VAL A 332 -1.51 4.84 -14.50
CA VAL A 332 -1.38 4.74 -15.95
C VAL A 332 -0.09 5.44 -16.33
N ALA A 333 0.82 4.74 -17.02
CA ALA A 333 1.90 5.41 -17.73
C ALA A 333 1.24 6.48 -18.62
N ALA A 334 1.67 7.74 -18.53
CA ALA A 334 1.19 8.76 -19.43
C ALA A 334 1.44 8.26 -20.85
N GLU A 335 0.37 7.97 -21.61
CA GLU A 335 0.54 7.84 -23.05
C GLU A 335 1.22 9.12 -23.54
N PRO A 336 2.30 9.01 -24.33
CA PRO A 336 2.89 10.21 -24.91
C PRO A 336 1.75 10.98 -25.62
N PRO A 337 1.71 12.31 -25.49
CA PRO A 337 0.68 13.10 -26.14
C PRO A 337 0.63 12.69 -27.61
N ALA A 338 -0.55 12.29 -28.08
CA ALA A 338 -0.75 11.90 -29.46
C ALA A 338 -0.09 12.97 -30.33
N GLU A 339 0.90 12.56 -31.12
CA GLU A 339 1.59 13.42 -32.08
C GLU A 339 0.53 14.15 -32.88
N ALA A 340 0.48 15.47 -32.75
CA ALA A 340 -0.47 16.29 -33.46
C ALA A 340 -0.34 15.93 -34.95
N ALA A 341 -1.43 15.44 -35.53
CA ALA A 341 -1.48 15.07 -36.94
C ALA A 341 -0.89 16.22 -37.78
N PRO A 342 0.02 15.93 -38.72
CA PRO A 342 0.68 16.97 -39.50
C PRO A 342 -0.38 17.83 -40.21
N LYS A 343 -0.37 19.11 -39.90
CA LYS A 343 -1.21 20.09 -40.61
C LYS A 343 -0.86 19.98 -42.09
N LEU A 344 -1.78 19.50 -42.89
CA LEU A 344 -1.71 19.57 -44.32
C LEU A 344 -1.43 21.01 -44.71
N LYS A 345 -0.27 21.28 -45.33
CA LYS A 345 0.03 22.54 -45.97
C LYS A 345 -0.98 22.74 -47.09
N ALA A 346 -1.74 23.82 -47.04
CA ALA A 346 -2.51 24.27 -48.19
C ALA A 346 -1.54 24.44 -49.34
N VAL A 347 -1.84 23.79 -50.44
CA VAL A 347 -1.15 24.03 -51.72
C VAL A 347 -1.86 25.24 -52.30
N ASP A 348 -1.17 26.40 -52.23
CA ASP A 348 -1.51 27.54 -53.07
C ASP A 348 -1.14 27.20 -54.53
N GLY A 349 -2.09 27.29 -55.42
CA GLY A 349 -1.77 27.20 -56.84
C GLY A 349 -2.99 26.84 -57.72
N PHE A 350 -3.72 27.78 -58.13
CA PHE A 350 -4.07 28.24 -59.48
C PHE A 350 -5.22 29.21 -59.42
#